data_571efc7d9925d566ad56eeea78574564
#
_entry.id   571efc7d9925d566ad56eeea78574564
#
_cell.length_a   1.000
_cell.length_b   1.000
_cell.length_c   1.000
_cell.angle_alpha   90.00
_cell.angle_beta   90.00
_cell.angle_gamma   90.00
#
_symmetry.space_group_name_H-M   'P 1'
#
loop_
_entity.id
_entity.type
_entity.pdbx_description
1 polymer ?
#
loop_
_entity_poly.entity_id
_entity_poly.type
_entity_poly.pdbx_seq_one_letter_code
_entity_poly.pdbx_strand_id
1 'polypeptide(L)'
;HTHSRTQTVASRLYAPQGHVRFVGYELQKAFFGNTTHEGAMDVPVFPNTQDMPELAGWVEAALDAQPMWGYLIDGHGLYAWGRDMGEARRHLEAFEFLLGCELELRTLKQ
;
A
#
# COMPACT_ATOMS: atom_id res chain seq x y z
N HIS A 1 -6.88 7.09 -6.95
CA HIS A 1 -7.21 6.09 -5.91
C HIS A 1 -8.31 5.16 -6.37
N THR A 2 -8.39 3.99 -5.76
CA THR A 2 -9.39 3.00 -6.09
C THR A 2 -9.95 2.33 -4.81
N HIS A 3 -11.06 1.59 -4.97
CA HIS A 3 -11.79 0.97 -3.87
C HIS A 3 -12.14 -0.50 -4.18
N SER A 4 -11.15 -1.30 -4.58
CA SER A 4 -11.44 -2.71 -4.83
C SER A 4 -11.78 -3.46 -3.53
N ARG A 5 -12.42 -4.61 -3.65
CA ARG A 5 -12.69 -5.48 -2.49
C ARG A 5 -11.38 -5.85 -1.79
N THR A 6 -10.37 -6.25 -2.55
CA THR A 6 -9.05 -6.62 -2.03
C THR A 6 -8.46 -5.48 -1.21
N GLN A 7 -8.48 -4.25 -1.73
CA GLN A 7 -7.95 -3.08 -1.04
C GLN A 7 -8.71 -2.78 0.24
N THR A 8 -10.02 -2.85 0.18
CA THR A 8 -10.87 -2.58 1.35
C THR A 8 -10.63 -3.60 2.45
N VAL A 9 -10.63 -4.89 2.12
CA VAL A 9 -10.39 -5.95 3.10
C VAL A 9 -8.99 -5.81 3.70
N ALA A 10 -7.96 -5.61 2.87
CA ALA A 10 -6.60 -5.45 3.35
C ALA A 10 -6.47 -4.24 4.28
N SER A 11 -7.08 -3.12 3.92
CA SER A 11 -7.00 -1.90 4.75
C SER A 11 -7.57 -2.13 6.15
N ARG A 12 -8.67 -2.86 6.26
CA ARG A 12 -9.28 -3.17 7.55
C ARG A 12 -8.47 -4.20 8.34
N LEU A 13 -7.97 -5.22 7.65
CA LEU A 13 -7.19 -6.28 8.30
C LEU A 13 -5.90 -5.74 8.91
N TYR A 14 -5.20 -4.86 8.18
CA TYR A 14 -3.90 -4.36 8.60
C TYR A 14 -3.93 -3.02 9.34
N ALA A 15 -5.09 -2.38 9.47
CA ALA A 15 -5.21 -1.12 10.19
C ALA A 15 -4.66 -1.19 11.62
N PRO A 16 -4.92 -2.25 12.41
CA PRO A 16 -4.40 -2.31 13.78
C PRO A 16 -2.88 -2.23 13.88
N GLN A 17 -2.16 -2.78 12.89
CA GLN A 17 -0.69 -2.71 12.91
C GLN A 17 -0.15 -1.49 12.16
N GLY A 18 -0.98 -0.79 11.40
CA GLY A 18 -0.63 0.46 10.74
C GLY A 18 0.13 0.32 9.43
N HIS A 19 0.40 -0.89 8.96
CA HIS A 19 1.10 -1.12 7.70
C HIS A 19 0.87 -2.54 7.18
N VAL A 20 1.16 -2.71 5.88
CA VAL A 20 1.28 -4.02 5.26
C VAL A 20 2.72 -4.16 4.79
N ARG A 21 3.37 -5.27 5.12
CA ARG A 21 4.75 -5.54 4.69
C ARG A 21 4.79 -6.58 3.61
N PHE A 22 5.47 -6.26 2.51
CA PHE A 22 5.73 -7.20 1.43
C PHE A 22 7.20 -7.61 1.46
N VAL A 23 7.47 -8.90 1.38
CA VAL A 23 8.83 -9.44 1.39
C VAL A 23 8.94 -10.54 0.35
N GLY A 24 9.95 -10.44 -0.50
CA GLY A 24 10.29 -11.54 -1.41
C GLY A 24 9.45 -11.65 -2.68
N TYR A 25 8.66 -10.64 -3.01
CA TYR A 25 7.88 -10.66 -4.24
C TYR A 25 8.66 -10.04 -5.40
N GLU A 26 8.75 -10.75 -6.51
CA GLU A 26 9.40 -10.23 -7.71
C GLU A 26 8.73 -8.94 -8.19
N LEU A 27 7.41 -8.85 -8.05
CA LEU A 27 6.64 -7.69 -8.49
C LEU A 27 6.98 -6.40 -7.72
N GLN A 28 7.70 -6.50 -6.59
CA GLN A 28 8.18 -5.31 -5.89
C GLN A 28 9.05 -4.43 -6.80
N LYS A 29 9.67 -5.02 -7.84
CA LYS A 29 10.47 -4.29 -8.82
C LYS A 29 9.62 -3.38 -9.74
N ALA A 30 8.30 -3.54 -9.73
CA ALA A 30 7.41 -2.69 -10.52
C ALA A 30 7.38 -1.23 -10.02
N PHE A 31 7.80 -1.00 -8.77
CA PHE A 31 7.79 0.34 -8.20
C PHE A 31 9.04 1.11 -8.60
N PHE A 32 8.84 2.35 -9.05
CA PHE A 32 9.94 3.18 -9.52
C PHE A 32 11.01 3.34 -8.43
N GLY A 33 12.26 3.06 -8.79
CA GLY A 33 13.37 3.18 -7.86
C GLY A 33 13.62 1.94 -7.01
N ASN A 34 12.74 0.94 -7.06
CA ASN A 34 12.93 -0.30 -6.33
C ASN A 34 13.48 -1.36 -7.29
N THR A 35 14.75 -1.72 -7.10
CA THR A 35 15.46 -2.62 -8.03
C THR A 35 15.63 -4.03 -7.50
N THR A 36 15.13 -4.33 -6.30
CA THR A 36 15.28 -5.66 -5.70
C THR A 36 13.96 -6.16 -5.12
N HIS A 37 13.79 -7.48 -5.13
CA HIS A 37 12.68 -8.16 -4.46
C HIS A 37 13.10 -8.71 -3.10
N GLU A 38 14.36 -8.55 -2.70
CA GLU A 38 14.89 -9.15 -1.47
C GLU A 38 14.60 -8.31 -0.23
N GLY A 39 14.41 -7.01 -0.39
CA GLY A 39 14.11 -6.11 0.72
C GLY A 39 12.65 -6.16 1.12
N ALA A 40 12.37 -5.71 2.34
CA ALA A 40 11.00 -5.48 2.80
C ALA A 40 10.49 -4.14 2.28
N MET A 41 9.19 -4.10 1.96
CA MET A 41 8.53 -2.88 1.50
C MET A 41 7.25 -2.70 2.34
N ASP A 42 7.18 -1.60 3.06
CA ASP A 42 6.03 -1.30 3.91
C ASP A 42 5.09 -0.31 3.25
N VAL A 43 3.80 -0.62 3.30
CA VAL A 43 2.74 0.26 2.81
C VAL A 43 1.93 0.72 4.03
N PRO A 44 1.92 2.01 4.34
CA PRO A 44 1.16 2.50 5.50
C PRO A 44 -0.34 2.30 5.35
N VAL A 45 -1.01 2.07 6.48
CA VAL A 45 -2.47 2.06 6.56
C VAL A 45 -2.88 3.12 7.57
N PHE A 46 -3.52 4.19 7.10
CA PHE A 46 -3.95 5.30 7.94
C PHE A 46 -5.40 5.15 8.37
N PRO A 47 -5.77 5.66 9.55
CA PRO A 47 -7.17 5.73 9.95
C PRO A 47 -8.00 6.55 8.96
N ASN A 48 -9.27 6.22 8.84
CA ASN A 48 -10.19 6.95 7.98
C ASN A 48 -10.63 8.23 8.69
N THR A 49 -9.89 9.31 8.48
CA THR A 49 -10.20 10.61 9.05
C THR A 49 -10.87 11.51 8.03
N GLN A 50 -11.75 12.39 8.52
CA GLN A 50 -12.35 13.45 7.70
C GLN A 50 -11.53 14.74 7.78
N ASP A 51 -10.51 14.78 8.64
CA ASP A 51 -9.61 15.92 8.79
C ASP A 51 -8.47 15.82 7.78
N MET A 52 -8.59 16.52 6.67
CA MET A 52 -7.58 16.46 5.59
C MET A 52 -6.21 16.98 6.01
N PRO A 53 -6.09 18.10 6.77
CA PRO A 53 -4.78 18.50 7.29
C PRO A 53 -4.11 17.43 8.15
N GLU A 54 -4.88 16.71 8.96
CA GLU A 54 -4.37 15.61 9.79
C GLU A 54 -3.81 14.49 8.92
N LEU A 55 -4.57 14.07 7.91
CA LEU A 55 -4.12 13.03 6.98
C LEU A 55 -2.86 13.47 6.24
N ALA A 56 -2.81 14.71 5.76
CA ALA A 56 -1.65 15.24 5.07
C ALA A 56 -0.40 15.18 5.95
N GLY A 57 -0.54 15.51 7.24
CA GLY A 57 0.56 15.42 8.20
C GLY A 57 1.08 14.00 8.36
N TRP A 58 0.19 13.02 8.45
CA TRP A 58 0.59 11.61 8.54
C TRP A 58 1.32 11.15 7.28
N VAL A 59 0.82 11.54 6.11
CA VAL A 59 1.44 11.16 4.83
C VAL A 59 2.83 11.78 4.71
N GLU A 60 2.98 13.06 5.05
CA GLU A 60 4.28 13.74 5.02
C GLU A 60 5.29 13.07 5.94
N ALA A 61 4.87 12.72 7.17
CA ALA A 61 5.75 12.04 8.11
C ALA A 61 6.20 10.68 7.58
N ALA A 62 5.29 9.93 6.97
CA ALA A 62 5.62 8.63 6.39
C ALA A 62 6.60 8.76 5.22
N LEU A 63 6.40 9.77 4.35
CA LEU A 63 7.29 10.02 3.23
C LEU A 63 8.70 10.40 3.69
N ASP A 64 8.81 11.15 4.78
CA ASP A 64 10.10 11.53 5.34
C ASP A 64 10.82 10.32 5.96
N ALA A 65 10.07 9.35 6.47
CA ALA A 65 10.64 8.19 7.16
C ALA A 65 11.21 7.14 6.20
N GLN A 66 10.58 6.94 5.04
CA GLN A 66 10.99 5.89 4.10
C GLN A 66 10.40 6.14 2.70
N PRO A 67 10.99 5.53 1.67
CA PRO A 67 10.40 5.58 0.32
C PRO A 67 8.99 4.99 0.35
N MET A 68 8.08 5.62 -0.40
CA MET A 68 6.69 5.23 -0.43
C MET A 68 6.10 5.46 -1.81
N TRP A 69 5.28 4.52 -2.29
CA TRP A 69 4.64 4.61 -3.61
C TRP A 69 3.12 4.64 -3.52
N GLY A 70 2.59 4.46 -2.31
CA GLY A 70 1.17 4.49 -2.06
C GLY A 70 0.87 4.22 -0.60
N TYR A 71 -0.41 4.33 -0.23
CA TYR A 71 -0.89 4.02 1.12
C TYR A 71 -2.35 3.59 1.08
N LEU A 72 -2.78 2.93 2.14
CA LEU A 72 -4.16 2.54 2.34
C LEU A 72 -4.81 3.44 3.40
N ILE A 73 -6.13 3.59 3.28
CA ILE A 73 -6.95 4.21 4.33
C ILE A 73 -7.96 3.17 4.78
N ASP A 74 -8.04 2.96 6.09
CA ASP A 74 -8.89 1.93 6.71
C ASP A 74 -10.34 2.02 6.21
N GLY A 75 -10.83 0.91 5.66
CA GLY A 75 -12.20 0.81 5.17
C GLY A 75 -12.46 1.62 3.90
N HIS A 76 -11.46 2.26 3.32
CA HIS A 76 -11.66 3.18 2.20
C HIS A 76 -11.05 2.64 0.90
N GLY A 77 -9.72 2.51 0.82
CA GLY A 77 -9.08 2.02 -0.39
C GLY A 77 -7.61 2.37 -0.47
N LEU A 78 -7.10 2.35 -1.70
CA LEU A 78 -5.69 2.51 -2.01
C LEU A 78 -5.44 3.81 -2.76
N TYR A 79 -4.41 4.53 -2.34
CA TYR A 79 -3.88 5.72 -3.03
C TYR A 79 -2.48 5.38 -3.52
N ALA A 80 -2.21 5.63 -4.80
CA ALA A 80 -0.90 5.43 -5.40
C ALA A 80 -0.60 6.58 -6.34
N TRP A 81 0.68 6.81 -6.62
CA TRP A 81 1.13 7.87 -7.49
C TRP A 81 2.33 7.44 -8.31
N GLY A 82 2.78 8.30 -9.21
CA GLY A 82 3.94 8.09 -10.06
C GLY A 82 4.29 9.40 -10.75
N ARG A 83 5.34 9.37 -11.57
CA ARG A 83 5.78 10.54 -12.34
C ARG A 83 4.79 10.92 -13.44
N ASP A 84 3.96 9.95 -13.85
CA ASP A 84 2.90 10.14 -14.84
C ASP A 84 1.78 9.14 -14.57
N MET A 85 0.69 9.21 -15.31
CA MET A 85 -0.47 8.35 -15.11
C MET A 85 -0.16 6.88 -15.38
N GLY A 86 0.69 6.59 -16.37
CA GLY A 86 1.09 5.22 -16.67
C GLY A 86 1.83 4.58 -15.51
N GLU A 87 2.75 5.31 -14.90
CA GLU A 87 3.51 4.83 -13.74
C GLU A 87 2.62 4.70 -12.51
N ALA A 88 1.74 5.69 -12.26
CA ALA A 88 0.80 5.61 -11.14
C ALA A 88 -0.10 4.39 -11.26
N ARG A 89 -0.59 4.10 -12.47
CA ARG A 89 -1.41 2.92 -12.73
C ARG A 89 -0.64 1.63 -12.51
N ARG A 90 0.61 1.58 -12.95
CA ARG A 90 1.47 0.41 -12.74
C ARG A 90 1.67 0.14 -11.25
N HIS A 91 1.92 1.18 -10.47
CA HIS A 91 2.06 1.04 -9.02
C HIS A 91 0.76 0.54 -8.39
N LEU A 92 -0.37 1.09 -8.80
CA LEU A 92 -1.67 0.71 -8.28
C LEU A 92 -1.97 -0.77 -8.57
N GLU A 93 -1.72 -1.21 -9.79
CA GLU A 93 -1.92 -2.61 -10.18
C GLU A 93 -0.99 -3.55 -9.44
N ALA A 94 0.26 -3.15 -9.21
CA ALA A 94 1.21 -3.93 -8.43
C ALA A 94 0.76 -4.07 -6.98
N PHE A 95 0.30 -2.99 -6.36
CA PHE A 95 -0.26 -3.07 -5.00
C PHE A 95 -1.46 -4.00 -4.94
N GLU A 96 -2.36 -3.90 -5.90
CA GLU A 96 -3.55 -4.75 -5.96
C GLU A 96 -3.16 -6.23 -5.97
N PHE A 97 -2.20 -6.59 -6.80
CA PHE A 97 -1.71 -7.97 -6.89
C PHE A 97 -1.08 -8.41 -5.56
N LEU A 98 -0.19 -7.59 -5.01
CA LEU A 98 0.53 -7.93 -3.77
C LEU A 98 -0.41 -8.06 -2.58
N LEU A 99 -1.38 -7.15 -2.46
CA LEU A 99 -2.38 -7.22 -1.40
C LEU A 99 -3.21 -8.51 -1.52
N GLY A 100 -3.59 -8.87 -2.74
CA GLY A 100 -4.32 -10.11 -3.00
C GLY A 100 -3.52 -11.33 -2.57
N CYS A 101 -2.21 -11.35 -2.86
CA CYS A 101 -1.33 -12.44 -2.43
C CYS A 101 -1.29 -12.56 -0.91
N GLU A 102 -1.13 -11.44 -0.21
CA GLU A 102 -1.06 -11.46 1.26
C GLU A 102 -2.37 -11.93 1.89
N LEU A 103 -3.51 -11.49 1.37
CA LEU A 103 -4.80 -11.94 1.89
C LEU A 103 -5.01 -13.43 1.66
N GLU A 104 -4.64 -13.92 0.49
CA GLU A 104 -4.78 -15.35 0.17
C GLU A 104 -3.88 -16.21 1.06
N LEU A 105 -2.63 -15.79 1.26
CA LEU A 105 -1.71 -16.50 2.14
C LEU A 105 -2.26 -16.57 3.58
N ARG A 106 -2.83 -15.51 4.09
CA ARG A 106 -3.42 -15.50 5.44
C ARG A 106 -4.59 -16.47 5.53
N THR A 107 -5.42 -16.53 4.50
CA THR A 107 -6.54 -17.47 4.46
C THR A 107 -6.05 -18.92 4.47
N LEU A 108 -5.02 -19.22 3.70
CA LEU A 108 -4.47 -20.58 3.60
C LEU A 108 -3.76 -21.05 4.87
N LYS A 109 -3.28 -20.12 5.70
CA LYS A 109 -2.56 -20.45 6.93
C LYS A 109 -3.46 -20.68 8.13
N GLN A 110 -4.75 -20.48 7.98
CA GLN A 110 -5.70 -20.68 9.07
C GLN A 110 -6.11 -22.15 9.21
#